data_ab468229c011730a616de4657d71d804
#
_entry.id   ab468229c011730a616de4657d71d804
#
_cell.length_a   1.000
_cell.length_b   1.000
_cell.length_c   1.000
_cell.angle_alpha   90.00
_cell.angle_beta   90.00
_cell.angle_gamma   90.00
#
_symmetry.space_group_name_H-M   'P 1'
#
loop_
_entity.id
_entity.type
_entity.pdbx_description
1 polymer ?
#
loop_
_entity_poly.entity_id
_entity_poly.type
_entity_poly.pdbx_seq_one_letter_code
_entity_poly.pdbx_strand_id
1 'polypeptide(L)'
;MSASVNVLEVFPDSASVGADKVAGVTHIRGACPHDCPDTCALITTVQNGVAIKVQGNPDHPATGGVLCAKVSRYAERTHHPERLLQPMKRVGPKGQGGPGQFVPVSWDEALADIATRLQTIAAHDPRAILPYSYAGTMGQVQGESIAARFFHRLGASLLDRTICA
;
A
#
# COMPACT_ATOMS: atom_id res chain seq x y z
N MET A 1 -21.48 15.44 14.53
CA MET A 1 -22.15 14.13 14.26
C MET A 1 -21.47 13.55 13.03
N SER A 2 -20.53 12.62 13.22
CA SER A 2 -19.82 11.95 12.14
C SER A 2 -20.65 10.74 11.70
N ALA A 3 -21.21 10.78 10.51
CA ALA A 3 -21.85 9.62 9.90
C ALA A 3 -20.74 8.70 9.39
N SER A 4 -20.51 7.59 10.07
CA SER A 4 -19.68 6.50 9.55
C SER A 4 -20.39 5.87 8.34
N VAL A 5 -19.84 6.06 7.15
CA VAL A 5 -20.32 5.37 5.95
C VAL A 5 -19.93 3.90 6.07
N ASN A 6 -20.91 3.02 6.10
CA ASN A 6 -20.67 1.57 6.06
C ASN A 6 -20.27 1.18 4.64
N VAL A 7 -19.01 0.81 4.44
CA VAL A 7 -18.44 0.47 3.12
C VAL A 7 -19.19 -0.70 2.46
N LEU A 8 -19.82 -1.58 3.23
CA LEU A 8 -20.61 -2.71 2.71
C LEU A 8 -21.95 -2.27 2.08
N GLU A 9 -22.46 -1.08 2.40
CA GLU A 9 -23.69 -0.54 1.77
C GLU A 9 -23.41 0.11 0.41
N VAL A 10 -22.16 0.50 0.15
CA VAL A 10 -21.77 1.13 -1.12
C VAL A 10 -21.52 0.08 -2.23
N PHE A 11 -21.19 -1.18 -1.84
CA PHE A 11 -20.95 -2.29 -2.76
C PHE A 11 -21.70 -3.56 -2.31
N PRO A 12 -23.04 -3.58 -2.39
CA PRO A 12 -23.83 -4.72 -1.91
C PRO A 12 -23.54 -6.04 -2.64
N ASP A 13 -23.06 -5.99 -3.87
CA ASP A 13 -22.79 -7.17 -4.72
C ASP A 13 -21.36 -7.72 -4.63
N SER A 14 -20.47 -7.08 -3.87
CA SER A 14 -19.09 -7.57 -3.72
C SER A 14 -18.97 -8.90 -2.95
N ALA A 15 -20.03 -9.31 -2.26
CA ALA A 15 -20.08 -10.55 -1.50
C ALA A 15 -20.45 -11.78 -2.33
N SER A 16 -20.91 -11.63 -3.59
CA SER A 16 -21.47 -12.73 -4.40
C SER A 16 -20.54 -13.26 -5.49
N VAL A 17 -19.38 -12.67 -5.72
CA VAL A 17 -18.48 -13.10 -6.77
C VAL A 17 -17.62 -14.27 -6.29
N GLY A 18 -18.15 -15.50 -6.43
CA GLY A 18 -17.36 -16.74 -6.45
C GLY A 18 -16.69 -17.14 -5.15
N ALA A 19 -17.41 -17.13 -4.04
CA ALA A 19 -16.92 -17.67 -2.76
C ALA A 19 -17.46 -19.09 -2.54
N ASP A 20 -16.62 -20.11 -2.71
CA ASP A 20 -16.91 -21.45 -2.24
C ASP A 20 -16.77 -21.50 -0.72
N LYS A 21 -17.87 -21.72 0.01
CA LYS A 21 -17.89 -21.75 1.46
C LYS A 21 -17.76 -23.19 1.96
N VAL A 22 -16.60 -23.55 2.48
CA VAL A 22 -16.44 -24.65 3.43
C VAL A 22 -16.51 -24.04 4.84
N ALA A 23 -17.07 -24.75 5.84
CA ALA A 23 -17.28 -24.19 7.18
C ALA A 23 -16.05 -23.43 7.72
N GLY A 24 -16.17 -22.12 7.89
CA GLY A 24 -15.10 -21.22 8.38
C GLY A 24 -14.02 -20.82 7.37
N VAL A 25 -14.06 -21.33 6.13
CA VAL A 25 -13.10 -20.99 5.08
C VAL A 25 -13.81 -20.38 3.87
N THR A 26 -13.27 -19.31 3.33
CA THR A 26 -13.78 -18.61 2.15
C THR A 26 -12.65 -18.41 1.14
N HIS A 27 -12.92 -18.62 -0.14
CA HIS A 27 -12.02 -18.32 -1.24
C HIS A 27 -12.48 -17.06 -1.95
N ILE A 28 -11.62 -16.03 -1.96
CA ILE A 28 -11.94 -14.73 -2.56
C ILE A 28 -11.12 -14.58 -3.83
N ARG A 29 -11.79 -14.37 -4.96
CA ARG A 29 -11.14 -14.06 -6.24
C ARG A 29 -10.72 -12.59 -6.27
N GLY A 30 -9.55 -12.31 -6.85
CA GLY A 30 -9.00 -10.96 -6.98
C GLY A 30 -7.97 -10.88 -8.09
N ALA A 31 -7.34 -9.73 -8.21
CA ALA A 31 -6.24 -9.49 -9.14
C ALA A 31 -4.97 -9.08 -8.37
N CYS A 32 -3.83 -9.37 -8.95
CA CYS A 32 -2.54 -8.91 -8.44
C CYS A 32 -2.45 -7.38 -8.58
N PRO A 33 -2.03 -6.64 -7.55
CA PRO A 33 -1.93 -5.18 -7.60
C PRO A 33 -0.64 -4.67 -8.27
N HIS A 34 0.25 -5.55 -8.68
CA HIS A 34 1.48 -5.17 -9.36
C HIS A 34 1.25 -4.81 -10.83
N ASP A 35 2.13 -3.97 -11.35
CA ASP A 35 2.12 -3.40 -12.69
C ASP A 35 2.81 -4.25 -13.76
N CYS A 36 3.15 -5.50 -13.44
CA CYS A 36 3.74 -6.39 -14.44
C CYS A 36 2.71 -6.88 -15.49
N PRO A 37 3.15 -7.20 -16.72
CA PRO A 37 2.26 -7.55 -17.84
C PRO A 37 1.52 -8.86 -17.66
N ASP A 38 1.91 -9.71 -16.69
CA ASP A 38 1.23 -10.98 -16.42
C ASP A 38 -0.20 -10.83 -15.90
N THR A 39 -0.53 -9.69 -15.29
CA THR A 39 -1.89 -9.35 -14.80
C THR A 39 -2.58 -10.48 -14.03
N CYS A 40 -1.83 -11.20 -13.19
CA CYS A 40 -2.26 -12.44 -12.54
C CYS A 40 -3.58 -12.31 -11.78
N ALA A 41 -4.51 -13.23 -12.04
CA ALA A 41 -5.67 -13.41 -11.20
C ALA A 41 -5.32 -14.24 -9.97
N LEU A 42 -5.89 -13.87 -8.83
CA LEU A 42 -5.58 -14.43 -7.52
C LEU A 42 -6.79 -15.14 -6.90
N ILE A 43 -6.51 -16.14 -6.06
CA ILE A 43 -7.46 -16.69 -5.12
C ILE A 43 -6.83 -16.54 -3.72
N THR A 44 -7.52 -15.81 -2.85
CA THR A 44 -7.13 -15.64 -1.44
C THR A 44 -7.99 -16.55 -0.58
N THR A 45 -7.35 -17.43 0.18
CA THR A 45 -8.04 -18.25 1.20
C THR A 45 -8.12 -17.45 2.49
N VAL A 46 -9.32 -17.24 2.97
CA VAL A 46 -9.63 -16.56 4.23
C VAL A 46 -10.22 -17.56 5.21
N GLN A 47 -9.64 -17.66 6.39
CA GLN A 47 -10.14 -18.52 7.48
C GLN A 47 -10.43 -17.64 8.70
N ASN A 48 -11.66 -17.68 9.19
CA ASN A 48 -12.11 -16.89 10.35
C ASN A 48 -11.78 -15.39 10.21
N GLY A 49 -11.95 -14.83 8.99
CA GLY A 49 -11.66 -13.43 8.69
C GLY A 49 -10.18 -13.10 8.44
N VAL A 50 -9.28 -14.06 8.52
CA VAL A 50 -7.85 -13.88 8.29
C VAL A 50 -7.42 -14.50 6.96
N ALA A 51 -6.74 -13.72 6.11
CA ALA A 51 -6.13 -14.22 4.87
C ALA A 51 -4.92 -15.09 5.22
N ILE A 52 -5.02 -16.40 4.94
CA ILE A 52 -3.98 -17.37 5.30
C ILE A 52 -3.15 -17.85 4.11
N LYS A 53 -3.65 -17.67 2.88
CA LYS A 53 -2.96 -18.11 1.67
C LYS A 53 -3.35 -17.25 0.48
N VAL A 54 -2.39 -16.97 -0.40
CA VAL A 54 -2.60 -16.37 -1.71
C VAL A 54 -2.05 -17.32 -2.77
N GLN A 55 -2.83 -17.62 -3.79
CA GLN A 55 -2.45 -18.48 -4.91
C GLN A 55 -2.99 -17.92 -6.23
N GLY A 56 -2.40 -18.32 -7.35
CA GLY A 56 -2.89 -17.95 -8.66
C GLY A 56 -4.22 -18.66 -8.96
N ASN A 57 -5.07 -17.99 -9.74
CA ASN A 57 -6.30 -18.60 -10.22
C ASN A 57 -5.98 -19.52 -11.43
N PRO A 58 -6.25 -20.84 -11.37
CA PRO A 58 -5.97 -21.75 -12.48
C PRO A 58 -6.79 -21.44 -13.74
N ASP A 59 -7.93 -20.75 -13.61
CA ASP A 59 -8.76 -20.34 -14.73
C ASP A 59 -8.20 -19.10 -15.47
N HIS A 60 -7.11 -18.50 -15.00
CA HIS A 60 -6.53 -17.33 -15.66
C HIS A 60 -5.80 -17.72 -16.96
N PRO A 61 -6.23 -17.22 -18.14
CA PRO A 61 -5.78 -17.73 -19.42
C PRO A 61 -4.29 -17.54 -19.70
N ALA A 62 -3.69 -16.47 -19.17
CA ALA A 62 -2.28 -16.15 -19.42
C ALA A 62 -1.33 -16.90 -18.47
N THR A 63 -1.69 -17.03 -17.19
CA THR A 63 -0.78 -17.59 -16.17
C THR A 63 -1.15 -19.01 -15.72
N GLY A 64 -2.38 -19.49 -16.02
CA GLY A 64 -2.81 -20.84 -15.67
C GLY A 64 -2.64 -21.19 -14.18
N GLY A 65 -2.77 -20.20 -13.31
CA GLY A 65 -2.57 -20.38 -11.86
C GLY A 65 -1.12 -20.24 -11.37
N VAL A 66 -0.17 -20.00 -12.26
CA VAL A 66 1.21 -19.67 -11.83
C VAL A 66 1.22 -18.31 -11.15
N LEU A 67 1.98 -18.22 -10.06
CA LEU A 67 2.13 -17.00 -9.27
C LEU A 67 3.59 -16.83 -8.86
N CYS A 68 4.11 -15.60 -8.95
CA CYS A 68 5.49 -15.32 -8.56
C CYS A 68 5.70 -15.47 -7.05
N ALA A 69 6.94 -15.72 -6.67
CA ALA A 69 7.34 -15.94 -5.27
C ALA A 69 6.99 -14.77 -4.34
N LYS A 70 6.97 -13.53 -4.85
CA LYS A 70 6.60 -12.35 -4.04
C LYS A 70 5.15 -12.43 -3.58
N VAL A 71 4.24 -12.59 -4.54
CA VAL A 71 2.79 -12.51 -4.29
C VAL A 71 2.27 -13.76 -3.60
N SER A 72 2.81 -14.94 -3.88
CA SER A 72 2.44 -16.18 -3.19
C SER A 72 2.71 -16.11 -1.68
N ARG A 73 3.63 -15.24 -1.24
CA ARG A 73 3.99 -15.04 0.16
C ARG A 73 3.36 -13.80 0.82
N TYR A 74 2.36 -13.20 0.20
CA TYR A 74 1.73 -11.97 0.75
C TYR A 74 1.07 -12.18 2.11
N ALA A 75 0.47 -13.34 2.37
CA ALA A 75 -0.09 -13.64 3.68
C ALA A 75 1.01 -13.64 4.77
N GLU A 76 2.16 -14.27 4.50
CA GLU A 76 3.30 -14.27 5.42
C GLU A 76 3.81 -12.86 5.71
N ARG A 77 3.95 -12.04 4.66
CA ARG A 77 4.38 -10.64 4.81
C ARG A 77 3.36 -9.81 5.58
N THR A 78 2.07 -10.02 5.32
CA THR A 78 0.98 -9.26 5.96
C THR A 78 0.92 -9.54 7.46
N HIS A 79 1.15 -10.78 7.87
CA HIS A 79 1.07 -11.22 9.25
C HIS A 79 2.45 -11.41 9.92
N HIS A 80 3.52 -10.88 9.29
CA HIS A 80 4.87 -11.00 9.84
C HIS A 80 4.95 -10.31 11.22
N PRO A 81 5.55 -10.97 12.24
CA PRO A 81 5.62 -10.41 13.60
C PRO A 81 6.41 -9.10 13.69
N GLU A 82 7.37 -8.88 12.78
CA GLU A 82 8.14 -7.64 12.71
C GLU A 82 7.52 -6.58 11.81
N ARG A 83 6.29 -6.79 11.32
CA ARG A 83 5.61 -5.78 10.51
C ARG A 83 5.37 -4.52 11.31
N LEU A 84 5.75 -3.37 10.74
CA LEU A 84 5.45 -2.06 11.32
C LEU A 84 3.94 -1.78 11.21
N LEU A 85 3.27 -1.65 12.37
CA LEU A 85 1.84 -1.40 12.46
C LEU A 85 1.50 0.05 12.79
N GLN A 86 2.52 0.88 13.05
CA GLN A 86 2.38 2.28 13.40
C GLN A 86 3.58 3.07 12.86
N PRO A 87 3.47 4.41 12.74
CA PRO A 87 4.59 5.23 12.33
C PRO A 87 5.78 5.10 13.28
N MET A 88 6.98 5.16 12.72
CA MET A 88 8.23 5.09 13.48
C MET A 88 9.04 6.36 13.24
N LYS A 89 9.42 7.03 14.32
CA LYS A 89 10.27 8.23 14.28
C LYS A 89 11.71 7.87 14.60
N ARG A 90 12.64 8.32 13.76
CA ARG A 90 14.06 8.16 14.03
C ARG A 90 14.47 9.05 15.20
N VAL A 91 15.15 8.46 16.16
CA VAL A 91 15.77 9.17 17.30
C VAL A 91 17.30 9.06 17.30
N GLY A 92 17.86 8.11 16.54
CA GLY A 92 19.29 7.96 16.40
C GLY A 92 19.89 8.70 15.20
N PRO A 93 21.22 8.74 15.10
CA PRO A 93 21.94 9.41 14.01
C PRO A 93 21.56 8.85 12.63
N LYS A 94 21.62 9.68 11.59
CA LYS A 94 21.48 9.23 10.20
C LYS A 94 22.64 8.29 9.83
N GLY A 95 22.35 7.30 9.00
CA GLY A 95 23.33 6.32 8.53
C GLY A 95 23.58 5.15 9.49
N GLN A 96 23.06 5.21 10.69
CA GLN A 96 23.08 4.08 11.62
C GLN A 96 21.73 3.39 11.61
N GLY A 97 21.72 2.08 11.35
CA GLY A 97 20.56 1.22 11.45
C GLY A 97 20.59 0.40 12.74
N GLY A 98 19.50 -0.32 13.01
CA GLY A 98 19.42 -1.29 14.08
C GLY A 98 18.43 -0.95 15.19
N PRO A 99 18.31 -1.82 16.18
CA PRO A 99 17.39 -1.66 17.31
C PRO A 99 17.64 -0.34 18.07
N GLY A 100 16.58 0.28 18.54
CA GLY A 100 16.67 1.54 19.32
C GLY A 100 16.87 2.82 18.51
N GLN A 101 17.07 2.73 17.19
CA GLN A 101 17.22 3.92 16.34
C GLN A 101 15.87 4.55 15.97
N PHE A 102 14.77 3.85 16.19
CA PHE A 102 13.42 4.29 15.91
C PHE A 102 12.51 4.04 17.10
N VAL A 103 11.61 4.96 17.35
CA VAL A 103 10.56 4.83 18.37
C VAL A 103 9.18 4.92 17.72
N PRO A 104 8.17 4.20 18.22
CA PRO A 104 6.82 4.33 17.74
C PRO A 104 6.23 5.69 18.12
N VAL A 105 5.45 6.27 17.22
CA VAL A 105 4.71 7.52 17.43
C VAL A 105 3.29 7.39 16.91
N SER A 106 2.39 8.28 17.33
CA SER A 106 1.04 8.33 16.77
C SER A 106 1.05 8.88 15.35
N TRP A 107 -0.04 8.60 14.60
CA TRP A 107 -0.22 9.22 13.29
C TRP A 107 -0.30 10.74 13.37
N ASP A 108 -0.96 11.29 14.39
CA ASP A 108 -1.07 12.74 14.57
C ASP A 108 0.30 13.37 14.81
N GLU A 109 1.14 12.76 15.64
CA GLU A 109 2.51 13.23 15.86
C GLU A 109 3.34 13.15 14.58
N ALA A 110 3.29 12.04 13.86
CA ALA A 110 4.05 11.86 12.62
C ALA A 110 3.64 12.90 11.56
N LEU A 111 2.34 13.09 11.36
CA LEU A 111 1.81 14.04 10.38
C LEU A 111 2.13 15.49 10.78
N ALA A 112 2.03 15.84 12.05
CA ALA A 112 2.37 17.18 12.54
C ALA A 112 3.86 17.50 12.36
N ASP A 113 4.76 16.56 12.68
CA ASP A 113 6.22 16.73 12.49
C ASP A 113 6.55 16.88 10.98
N ILE A 114 5.99 16.03 10.11
CA ILE A 114 6.18 16.13 8.66
C ILE A 114 5.66 17.47 8.12
N ALA A 115 4.44 17.86 8.50
CA ALA A 115 3.84 19.11 8.03
C ALA A 115 4.66 20.32 8.45
N THR A 116 5.12 20.37 9.71
CA THR A 116 5.95 21.45 10.22
C THR A 116 7.26 21.58 9.43
N ARG A 117 7.93 20.47 9.16
CA ARG A 117 9.18 20.46 8.37
C ARG A 117 8.96 20.91 6.93
N LEU A 118 7.92 20.40 6.27
CA LEU A 118 7.58 20.81 4.90
C LEU A 118 7.25 22.29 4.83
N GLN A 119 6.47 22.83 5.78
CA GLN A 119 6.14 24.25 5.87
C GLN A 119 7.39 25.12 6.07
N THR A 120 8.29 24.70 6.96
CA THR A 120 9.54 25.43 7.22
C THR A 120 10.41 25.50 5.96
N ILE A 121 10.57 24.39 5.25
CA ILE A 121 11.34 24.35 4.00
C ILE A 121 10.65 25.20 2.92
N ALA A 122 9.34 25.02 2.74
CA ALA A 122 8.57 25.73 1.70
C ALA A 122 8.52 27.24 1.93
N ALA A 123 8.55 27.70 3.18
CA ALA A 123 8.61 29.12 3.51
C ALA A 123 9.93 29.76 3.12
N HIS A 124 11.02 28.99 3.03
CA HIS A 124 12.34 29.46 2.63
C HIS A 124 12.57 29.26 1.11
N ASP A 125 12.52 28.04 0.64
CA ASP A 125 12.55 27.68 -0.80
C ASP A 125 11.81 26.35 -1.02
N PRO A 126 10.59 26.38 -1.56
CA PRO A 126 9.82 25.16 -1.78
C PRO A 126 10.46 24.21 -2.79
N ARG A 127 11.34 24.71 -3.68
CA ARG A 127 12.08 23.89 -4.65
C ARG A 127 13.15 23.00 -4.01
N ALA A 128 13.49 23.25 -2.74
CA ALA A 128 14.34 22.35 -1.95
C ALA A 128 13.63 21.01 -1.59
N ILE A 129 12.33 20.92 -1.84
CA ILE A 129 11.56 19.69 -1.69
C ILE A 129 11.55 18.97 -3.05
N LEU A 130 12.18 17.80 -3.11
CA LEU A 130 12.14 16.91 -4.27
C LEU A 130 11.31 15.67 -3.95
N PRO A 131 10.08 15.53 -4.48
CA PRO A 131 9.25 14.35 -4.29
C PRO A 131 9.79 13.19 -5.15
N TYR A 132 10.66 12.38 -4.55
CA TYR A 132 11.21 11.20 -5.22
C TYR A 132 10.19 10.07 -5.20
N SER A 133 9.63 9.76 -6.36
CA SER A 133 8.64 8.69 -6.51
C SER A 133 8.78 8.03 -7.87
N TYR A 134 8.39 6.76 -7.93
CA TYR A 134 8.38 5.98 -9.16
C TYR A 134 7.19 5.01 -9.19
N ALA A 135 7.19 4.11 -10.18
CA ALA A 135 6.15 3.12 -10.36
C ALA A 135 5.93 2.23 -9.12
N GLY A 136 4.75 1.77 -8.97
CA GLY A 136 4.29 0.89 -7.91
C GLY A 136 2.92 0.38 -8.26
N THR A 137 1.99 0.37 -7.34
CA THR A 137 0.59 0.07 -7.64
C THR A 137 0.01 1.15 -8.54
N MET A 138 -0.16 0.84 -9.81
CA MET A 138 -0.59 1.78 -10.85
C MET A 138 -2.09 1.99 -10.80
N GLY A 139 -2.52 2.96 -10.02
CA GLY A 139 -3.90 3.39 -9.98
C GLY A 139 -3.98 4.91 -10.01
N GLN A 140 -4.95 5.45 -10.73
CA GLN A 140 -5.10 6.90 -10.87
C GLN A 140 -5.30 7.62 -9.53
N VAL A 141 -5.99 6.98 -8.58
CA VAL A 141 -6.25 7.58 -7.27
C VAL A 141 -5.05 7.43 -6.33
N GLN A 142 -4.55 6.20 -6.15
CA GLN A 142 -3.50 5.91 -5.18
C GLN A 142 -2.09 6.20 -5.69
N GLY A 143 -1.85 6.16 -7.01
CA GLY A 143 -0.53 6.24 -7.59
C GLY A 143 -0.20 7.59 -8.23
N GLU A 144 -1.13 8.26 -8.89
CA GLU A 144 -0.75 9.33 -9.80
C GLU A 144 -1.45 10.68 -9.61
N SER A 145 -2.60 10.76 -8.91
CA SER A 145 -3.36 12.01 -8.90
C SER A 145 -3.09 12.91 -7.70
N ILE A 146 -3.23 12.41 -6.48
CA ILE A 146 -3.20 13.23 -5.27
C ILE A 146 -1.78 13.67 -4.91
N ALA A 147 -0.79 12.79 -5.05
CA ALA A 147 0.60 13.10 -4.70
C ALA A 147 1.14 14.27 -5.55
N ALA A 148 0.95 14.23 -6.87
CA ALA A 148 1.40 15.29 -7.75
C ALA A 148 0.72 16.63 -7.40
N ARG A 149 -0.59 16.63 -7.17
CA ARG A 149 -1.35 17.82 -6.78
C ARG A 149 -0.84 18.42 -5.48
N PHE A 150 -0.54 17.59 -4.48
CA PHE A 150 -0.01 18.03 -3.19
C PHE A 150 1.34 18.75 -3.36
N PHE A 151 2.29 18.13 -4.06
CA PHE A 151 3.63 18.68 -4.25
C PHE A 151 3.63 19.91 -5.17
N HIS A 152 2.78 19.95 -6.21
CA HIS A 152 2.61 21.15 -7.04
C HIS A 152 2.04 22.30 -6.21
N ARG A 153 1.10 22.04 -5.31
CA ARG A 153 0.53 23.08 -4.42
C ARG A 153 1.56 23.63 -3.45
N LEU A 154 2.53 22.81 -3.02
CA LEU A 154 3.67 23.26 -2.20
C LEU A 154 4.69 24.09 -2.98
N GLY A 155 4.71 24.02 -4.31
CA GLY A 155 5.76 24.60 -5.14
C GLY A 155 7.05 23.79 -5.16
N ALA A 156 6.98 22.50 -4.84
CA ALA A 156 8.11 21.59 -4.84
C ALA A 156 8.75 21.42 -6.22
N SER A 157 10.00 20.99 -6.27
CA SER A 157 10.68 20.62 -7.51
C SER A 157 9.97 19.45 -8.19
N LEU A 158 10.10 19.41 -9.52
CA LEU A 158 9.61 18.28 -10.32
C LEU A 158 10.72 17.25 -10.48
N LEU A 159 10.35 15.97 -10.35
CA LEU A 159 11.22 14.86 -10.70
C LEU A 159 10.93 14.45 -12.12
N ASP A 160 11.95 14.49 -12.96
CA ASP A 160 11.89 13.86 -14.27
C ASP A 160 11.97 12.34 -14.09
N ARG A 161 11.12 11.59 -14.78
CA ARG A 161 10.96 10.15 -14.57
C ARG A 161 11.18 9.40 -15.87
N THR A 162 11.93 8.32 -15.77
CA THR A 162 12.06 7.31 -16.82
C THR A 162 11.33 6.04 -16.42
N ILE A 163 11.24 5.07 -17.32
CA ILE A 163 10.59 3.78 -17.02
C ILE A 163 11.35 3.00 -15.95
N CYS A 164 12.67 3.14 -15.88
CA CYS A 164 13.55 2.43 -14.96
C CYS A 164 14.68 3.34 -14.47
N ALA A 165 14.34 4.39 -13.77
CA ALA A 165 15.32 5.30 -13.17
C ALA A 165 15.99 4.71 -11.94
#